data_29ac6dad3df1daef88eade3d312a1df0
#
_entry.id   29ac6dad3df1daef88eade3d312a1df0
#
_cell.length_a   1.000
_cell.length_b   1.000
_cell.length_c   1.000
_cell.angle_alpha   90.00
_cell.angle_beta   90.00
_cell.angle_gamma   90.00
#
_symmetry.space_group_name_H-M   'P 1'
#
loop_
_entity.id
_entity.type
_entity.pdbx_description
1 polymer ?
#
loop_
_entity_poly.entity_id
_entity_poly.type
_entity_poly.pdbx_seq_one_letter_code
_entity_poly.pdbx_strand_id
1 'polypeptide(L)'
;LACSQCHQGALEHQDADDPAKVLPTVDFSAELCGSCHRFQYETYFMSEPGTAGLYGGTPADPTEHPKTKDFPLYNKIVAGHGFTKEYNEDRSHKFILRDHIDIKRPKNAACLNCKATPVAYYWGRTWKGIKLDENAKWDEVIARIPKEMQDYGVSCTHCHDPHSTQLRIINKALQAAIAERGVNPYWAEKNAKSFAEADKQQKEILLCAQCHVEYVCGPGADKKVRFVFSWRKVRDLDAYYREKFGYMQDWIHAIIGEPLIKSQHPEVELFWESKYERAGASCVTCHMPKVKVDGRTLTSHWLVSPLRYIDRYIKGEKLGAFPCGECHSVSPQVLREQVLRVQKHVDEAQKRVQQALSDSIDAIAAAKQAQKDGKPVNEQLLREAVRLHQLAHLRWENLVVSENSMGFHNPEEVLKELTEAMDYARQAQMLALQAAGIAVKSGQ
;
A
#
# COMPACT_ATOMS: atom_id res chain seq x y z
N LEU A 1 -12.45 8.36 -33.83
CA LEU A 1 -11.90 9.48 -33.05
C LEU A 1 -10.71 10.05 -33.84
N ALA A 2 -10.68 11.37 -34.07
CA ALA A 2 -9.52 12.03 -34.67
C ALA A 2 -8.41 12.21 -33.60
N CYS A 3 -7.14 12.14 -33.97
CA CYS A 3 -6.01 12.33 -33.04
C CYS A 3 -6.11 13.66 -32.28
N SER A 4 -6.61 14.71 -32.92
CA SER A 4 -6.81 16.04 -32.32
C SER A 4 -7.83 16.09 -31.18
N GLN A 5 -8.68 15.07 -31.01
CA GLN A 5 -9.61 14.99 -29.89
C GLN A 5 -8.90 14.60 -28.58
N CYS A 6 -7.75 13.95 -28.67
CA CYS A 6 -6.99 13.48 -27.51
C CYS A 6 -5.60 14.13 -27.41
N HIS A 7 -5.06 14.67 -28.49
CA HIS A 7 -3.72 15.25 -28.54
C HIS A 7 -3.77 16.70 -29.00
N GLN A 8 -3.49 17.65 -28.10
CA GLN A 8 -3.28 19.03 -28.50
C GLN A 8 -2.03 19.16 -29.38
N GLY A 9 -2.10 19.95 -30.43
CA GLY A 9 -1.02 20.09 -31.40
C GLY A 9 -0.93 18.94 -32.40
N ALA A 10 -1.96 18.07 -32.47
CA ALA A 10 -1.95 16.97 -33.46
C ALA A 10 -2.07 17.45 -34.92
N LEU A 11 -2.80 18.55 -35.15
CA LEU A 11 -2.90 19.15 -36.51
C LEU A 11 -1.59 19.83 -36.88
N GLU A 12 -1.01 20.61 -35.96
CA GLU A 12 0.29 21.23 -36.16
C GLU A 12 1.42 20.22 -36.41
N HIS A 13 1.34 19.05 -35.73
CA HIS A 13 2.24 17.94 -36.00
C HIS A 13 2.05 17.35 -37.37
N GLN A 14 0.79 17.18 -37.81
CA GLN A 14 0.45 16.62 -39.11
C GLN A 14 0.89 17.53 -40.26
N ASP A 15 0.74 18.84 -40.07
CA ASP A 15 1.00 19.86 -41.10
C ASP A 15 2.44 20.40 -41.05
N ALA A 16 3.28 19.92 -40.13
CA ALA A 16 4.66 20.40 -40.02
C ALA A 16 5.57 19.82 -41.12
N ASP A 17 6.50 20.64 -41.60
CA ASP A 17 7.54 20.22 -42.57
C ASP A 17 8.44 19.09 -41.98
N ASP A 18 8.64 19.10 -40.68
CA ASP A 18 9.35 18.05 -39.93
C ASP A 18 8.55 17.65 -38.70
N PRO A 19 7.63 16.67 -38.82
CA PRO A 19 6.77 16.22 -37.71
C PRO A 19 7.55 15.73 -36.50
N ALA A 20 8.78 15.26 -36.66
CA ALA A 20 9.61 14.81 -35.53
C ALA A 20 9.99 15.95 -34.58
N LYS A 21 9.94 17.20 -35.03
CA LYS A 21 10.23 18.39 -34.21
C LYS A 21 8.99 19.02 -33.56
N VAL A 22 7.79 18.72 -34.07
CA VAL A 22 6.52 19.27 -33.59
C VAL A 22 5.70 18.12 -33.00
N LEU A 23 6.01 17.73 -31.77
CA LEU A 23 5.32 16.63 -31.12
C LEU A 23 4.01 17.10 -30.46
N PRO A 24 2.89 16.36 -30.63
CA PRO A 24 1.65 16.66 -29.93
C PRO A 24 1.80 16.44 -28.45
N THR A 25 1.00 17.18 -27.68
CA THR A 25 0.99 17.07 -26.22
C THR A 25 0.36 15.75 -25.79
N VAL A 26 0.99 15.09 -24.81
CA VAL A 26 0.41 13.92 -24.13
C VAL A 26 -0.43 14.41 -22.94
N ASP A 27 -1.73 14.20 -23.01
CA ASP A 27 -2.67 14.51 -21.94
C ASP A 27 -2.95 13.25 -21.10
N PHE A 28 -2.76 13.36 -19.80
CA PHE A 28 -3.05 12.30 -18.81
C PHE A 28 -4.31 12.59 -18.00
N SER A 29 -5.04 13.67 -18.28
CA SER A 29 -6.21 14.05 -17.48
C SER A 29 -7.34 13.00 -17.59
N ALA A 30 -8.06 12.82 -16.50
CA ALA A 30 -9.21 11.92 -16.47
C ALA A 30 -10.41 12.52 -17.21
N GLU A 31 -10.48 13.84 -17.27
CA GLU A 31 -11.52 14.63 -17.94
C GLU A 31 -11.61 14.29 -19.41
N LEU A 32 -10.47 14.07 -20.05
CA LEU A 32 -10.40 13.66 -21.45
C LEU A 32 -11.19 12.38 -21.70
N CYS A 33 -10.99 11.36 -20.87
CA CYS A 33 -11.72 10.09 -20.96
C CYS A 33 -13.18 10.24 -20.52
N GLY A 34 -13.43 11.07 -19.50
CA GLY A 34 -14.74 11.33 -18.90
C GLY A 34 -15.74 11.96 -19.86
N SER A 35 -15.27 12.66 -20.91
CA SER A 35 -16.13 13.22 -21.96
C SER A 35 -16.97 12.15 -22.68
N CYS A 36 -16.46 10.92 -22.80
CA CYS A 36 -17.16 9.78 -23.40
C CYS A 36 -17.51 8.69 -22.39
N HIS A 37 -16.67 8.45 -21.38
CA HIS A 37 -16.84 7.43 -20.33
C HIS A 37 -17.37 8.04 -19.02
N ARG A 38 -18.47 8.79 -19.15
CA ARG A 38 -19.03 9.61 -18.06
C ARG A 38 -19.28 8.85 -16.76
N PHE A 39 -19.91 7.67 -16.84
CA PHE A 39 -20.22 6.89 -15.63
C PHE A 39 -18.97 6.46 -14.87
N GLN A 40 -17.94 5.98 -15.59
CA GLN A 40 -16.67 5.58 -14.99
C GLN A 40 -15.95 6.78 -14.37
N TYR A 41 -15.95 7.90 -15.07
CA TYR A 41 -15.43 9.17 -14.56
C TYR A 41 -16.15 9.63 -13.30
N GLU A 42 -17.48 9.71 -13.31
CA GLU A 42 -18.27 10.14 -12.17
C GLU A 42 -18.06 9.24 -10.95
N THR A 43 -18.04 7.91 -11.14
CA THR A 43 -17.81 6.98 -10.03
C THR A 43 -16.38 7.05 -9.49
N TYR A 44 -15.37 7.25 -10.33
CA TYR A 44 -13.98 7.45 -9.91
C TYR A 44 -13.83 8.69 -9.02
N PHE A 45 -14.52 9.78 -9.36
CA PHE A 45 -14.49 11.02 -8.61
C PHE A 45 -15.50 11.10 -7.45
N MET A 46 -16.24 10.04 -7.18
CA MET A 46 -17.09 9.99 -5.99
C MET A 46 -16.24 10.03 -4.74
N SER A 47 -16.64 10.89 -3.81
CA SER A 47 -16.13 10.90 -2.44
C SER A 47 -17.30 11.15 -1.50
N GLU A 48 -17.26 10.50 -0.35
CA GLU A 48 -18.23 10.77 0.72
C GLU A 48 -17.50 11.49 1.84
N PRO A 49 -17.70 12.80 2.02
CA PRO A 49 -17.12 13.56 3.13
C PRO A 49 -17.53 12.93 4.46
N GLY A 50 -16.62 12.87 5.42
CA GLY A 50 -16.89 12.40 6.77
C GLY A 50 -17.13 10.91 6.94
N THR A 51 -16.86 10.08 5.93
CA THR A 51 -16.96 8.61 6.03
C THR A 51 -15.64 7.96 6.42
N ALA A 52 -14.98 8.47 7.46
CA ALA A 52 -13.96 7.71 8.13
C ALA A 52 -14.63 6.51 8.80
N GLY A 53 -14.50 5.35 8.19
CA GLY A 53 -14.78 4.10 8.89
C GLY A 53 -13.63 3.76 9.82
N LEU A 54 -13.85 2.86 10.78
CA LEU A 54 -12.79 2.36 11.66
C LEU A 54 -11.59 1.80 10.87
N TYR A 55 -11.82 1.38 9.62
CA TYR A 55 -10.86 0.68 8.76
C TYR A 55 -10.86 1.20 7.32
N GLY A 56 -11.02 2.48 7.12
CA GLY A 56 -10.87 3.07 5.80
C GLY A 56 -11.78 4.25 5.51
N GLY A 57 -11.27 5.18 4.76
CA GLY A 57 -11.88 6.45 4.42
C GLY A 57 -11.55 7.52 5.43
N THR A 58 -10.84 8.52 5.00
CA THR A 58 -10.46 9.67 5.80
C THR A 58 -11.59 10.70 5.78
N PRO A 59 -11.85 11.43 6.88
CA PRO A 59 -12.71 12.58 6.89
C PRO A 59 -12.18 13.66 5.93
N ALA A 60 -13.00 14.68 5.68
CA ALA A 60 -12.61 15.82 4.83
C ALA A 60 -11.34 16.52 5.33
N ASP A 61 -11.08 16.49 6.63
CA ASP A 61 -9.83 16.92 7.25
C ASP A 61 -8.95 15.68 7.57
N PRO A 62 -7.82 15.48 6.87
CA PRO A 62 -6.92 14.35 7.10
C PRO A 62 -6.22 14.40 8.47
N THR A 63 -6.30 15.51 9.22
CA THR A 63 -5.70 15.65 10.55
C THR A 63 -6.62 15.20 11.69
N GLU A 64 -7.91 15.00 11.43
CA GLU A 64 -8.89 14.67 12.47
C GLU A 64 -8.77 13.24 13.01
N HIS A 65 -8.34 12.26 12.18
CA HIS A 65 -8.30 10.85 12.56
C HIS A 65 -6.94 10.20 12.25
N PRO A 66 -5.87 10.58 12.94
CA PRO A 66 -4.60 9.89 12.79
C PRO A 66 -4.72 8.44 13.30
N LYS A 67 -4.11 7.48 12.60
CA LYS A 67 -4.05 6.05 13.04
C LYS A 67 -3.57 5.88 14.48
N THR A 68 -2.82 6.83 15.01
CA THR A 68 -2.37 6.85 16.40
C THR A 68 -3.49 6.91 17.43
N LYS A 69 -4.71 7.33 17.06
CA LYS A 69 -5.89 7.26 17.94
C LYS A 69 -6.40 5.83 18.09
N ASP A 70 -6.39 5.07 16.99
CA ASP A 70 -6.88 3.70 16.97
C ASP A 70 -5.87 2.72 17.56
N PHE A 71 -4.58 3.09 17.56
CA PHE A 71 -3.46 2.30 18.03
C PHE A 71 -2.67 3.04 19.12
N PRO A 72 -3.08 3.00 20.38
CA PRO A 72 -2.49 3.82 21.48
C PRO A 72 -0.99 3.62 21.69
N LEU A 73 -0.46 2.43 21.42
CA LEU A 73 0.98 2.13 21.54
C LEU A 73 1.78 2.45 20.27
N TYR A 74 1.12 2.88 19.21
CA TYR A 74 1.75 3.15 17.91
C TYR A 74 2.91 4.14 18.03
N ASN A 75 2.70 5.27 18.69
CA ASN A 75 3.72 6.30 18.88
C ASN A 75 5.01 5.78 19.55
N LYS A 76 4.88 4.79 20.45
CA LYS A 76 6.03 4.14 21.09
C LYS A 76 6.70 3.15 20.15
N ILE A 77 5.93 2.33 19.47
CA ILE A 77 6.43 1.26 18.60
C ILE A 77 7.19 1.83 17.39
N VAL A 78 6.78 2.99 16.87
CA VAL A 78 7.44 3.66 15.74
C VAL A 78 8.12 4.97 16.16
N ALA A 79 8.57 5.07 17.41
CA ALA A 79 9.18 6.27 17.95
C ALA A 79 10.36 6.75 17.10
N GLY A 80 10.34 8.04 16.71
CA GLY A 80 11.34 8.67 15.86
C GLY A 80 11.04 8.61 14.37
N HIS A 81 10.04 7.86 13.93
CA HIS A 81 9.61 7.85 12.54
C HIS A 81 8.76 9.09 12.20
N GLY A 82 9.01 9.69 11.03
CA GLY A 82 8.28 10.89 10.60
C GLY A 82 6.76 10.70 10.50
N PHE A 83 6.29 9.49 10.27
CA PHE A 83 4.88 9.13 10.21
C PHE A 83 4.16 9.21 11.57
N THR A 84 4.87 9.21 12.72
CA THR A 84 4.24 9.37 14.04
C THR A 84 3.50 10.69 14.19
N LYS A 85 3.90 11.70 13.44
CA LYS A 85 3.31 13.04 13.52
C LYS A 85 2.02 13.16 12.70
N GLU A 86 1.89 12.38 11.65
CA GLU A 86 0.82 12.57 10.68
C GLU A 86 0.61 11.28 9.86
N TYR A 87 0.10 10.25 10.51
CA TYR A 87 -0.29 9.00 9.87
C TYR A 87 -1.81 8.95 9.77
N ASN A 88 -2.33 9.38 8.63
CA ASN A 88 -3.77 9.47 8.35
C ASN A 88 -4.17 8.45 7.29
N GLU A 89 -5.46 8.06 7.31
CA GLU A 89 -6.05 7.29 6.21
C GLU A 89 -6.22 8.16 4.97
N ASP A 90 -6.05 7.57 3.79
CA ASP A 90 -6.30 8.26 2.51
C ASP A 90 -7.80 8.49 2.30
N ARG A 91 -8.19 9.65 1.80
CA ARG A 91 -9.59 10.04 1.57
C ARG A 91 -10.24 9.37 0.36
N SER A 92 -9.53 8.71 -0.47
CA SER A 92 -9.86 7.93 -1.67
C SER A 92 -8.91 8.22 -2.83
N HIS A 93 -9.01 7.47 -3.91
CA HIS A 93 -8.21 7.74 -5.12
C HIS A 93 -8.42 9.15 -5.68
N LYS A 94 -9.58 9.75 -5.48
CA LYS A 94 -9.87 11.14 -5.86
C LYS A 94 -8.91 12.16 -5.25
N PHE A 95 -8.41 11.91 -4.04
CA PHE A 95 -7.56 12.84 -3.32
C PHE A 95 -6.13 12.33 -3.11
N ILE A 96 -5.75 11.25 -3.81
CA ILE A 96 -4.50 10.52 -3.52
C ILE A 96 -3.24 11.41 -3.67
N LEU A 97 -3.23 12.33 -4.63
CA LEU A 97 -2.12 13.27 -4.79
C LEU A 97 -2.26 14.46 -3.86
N ARG A 98 -3.48 14.99 -3.66
CA ARG A 98 -3.74 16.09 -2.72
C ARG A 98 -3.34 15.70 -1.31
N ASP A 99 -3.73 14.53 -0.83
CA ASP A 99 -3.33 14.01 0.47
C ASP A 99 -1.82 13.94 0.62
N HIS A 100 -1.11 13.52 -0.44
CA HIS A 100 0.34 13.48 -0.44
C HIS A 100 0.99 14.87 -0.52
N ILE A 101 0.35 15.86 -1.15
CA ILE A 101 0.81 17.25 -1.16
C ILE A 101 0.64 17.88 0.23
N ASP A 102 -0.51 17.70 0.85
CA ASP A 102 -0.88 18.37 2.09
C ASP A 102 -0.18 17.79 3.33
N ILE A 103 0.18 16.52 3.31
CA ILE A 103 0.80 15.84 4.45
C ILE A 103 2.20 16.39 4.78
N LYS A 104 2.51 16.57 6.07
CA LYS A 104 3.76 17.21 6.55
C LYS A 104 4.93 16.27 6.79
N ARG A 105 4.76 14.98 6.55
CA ARG A 105 5.83 13.98 6.66
C ARG A 105 6.88 14.12 5.54
N PRO A 106 8.09 13.55 5.69
CA PRO A 106 9.08 13.52 4.62
C PRO A 106 8.54 12.88 3.34
N LYS A 107 8.90 13.45 2.19
CA LYS A 107 8.42 13.06 0.86
C LYS A 107 9.61 12.90 -0.08
N ASN A 108 9.54 11.94 -1.00
CA ASN A 108 10.48 11.80 -2.09
C ASN A 108 9.76 11.59 -3.43
N ALA A 109 10.46 11.73 -4.55
CA ALA A 109 9.86 11.58 -5.87
C ALA A 109 9.37 10.16 -6.16
N ALA A 110 9.96 9.13 -5.53
CA ALA A 110 9.54 7.74 -5.68
C ALA A 110 8.09 7.53 -5.22
N CYS A 111 7.63 8.26 -4.18
CA CYS A 111 6.24 8.20 -3.70
C CYS A 111 5.23 8.52 -4.82
N LEU A 112 5.61 9.39 -5.77
CA LEU A 112 4.74 9.87 -6.84
C LEU A 112 4.46 8.80 -7.90
N ASN A 113 5.21 7.69 -7.96
CA ASN A 113 4.89 6.56 -8.84
C ASN A 113 3.51 5.94 -8.54
N CYS A 114 3.08 5.99 -7.27
CA CYS A 114 1.76 5.52 -6.85
C CYS A 114 0.74 6.65 -6.68
N LYS A 115 1.11 7.90 -6.97
CA LYS A 115 0.27 9.09 -6.73
C LYS A 115 0.02 9.93 -7.98
N ALA A 116 0.80 9.72 -9.08
CA ALA A 116 0.66 10.53 -10.30
C ALA A 116 1.00 9.72 -11.55
N THR A 117 0.02 9.55 -12.44
CA THR A 117 0.16 8.80 -13.69
C THR A 117 1.34 9.27 -14.57
N PRO A 118 1.56 10.59 -14.81
CA PRO A 118 2.70 11.02 -15.62
C PRO A 118 4.04 10.65 -15.00
N VAL A 119 4.16 10.64 -13.67
CA VAL A 119 5.41 10.25 -13.00
C VAL A 119 5.68 8.76 -13.18
N ALA A 120 4.69 7.90 -12.94
CA ALA A 120 4.82 6.45 -13.16
C ALA A 120 5.17 6.14 -14.62
N TYR A 121 4.51 6.80 -15.57
CA TYR A 121 4.72 6.59 -17.01
C TYR A 121 6.13 6.98 -17.48
N TYR A 122 6.64 8.11 -16.98
CA TYR A 122 7.96 8.64 -17.37
C TYR A 122 9.09 8.21 -16.42
N TRP A 123 8.83 7.39 -15.41
CA TRP A 123 9.87 6.93 -14.49
C TRP A 123 11.06 6.30 -15.22
N GLY A 124 12.27 6.70 -14.86
CA GLY A 124 13.51 6.34 -15.54
C GLY A 124 13.84 7.18 -16.80
N ARG A 125 12.98 8.13 -17.20
CA ARG A 125 13.14 8.98 -18.38
C ARG A 125 13.09 10.46 -18.03
N THR A 126 13.45 11.31 -18.99
CA THR A 126 13.26 12.76 -18.87
C THR A 126 11.83 13.15 -19.16
N TRP A 127 11.21 13.94 -18.28
CA TRP A 127 9.88 14.49 -18.42
C TRP A 127 9.90 15.99 -18.10
N LYS A 128 9.41 16.82 -19.01
CA LYS A 128 9.38 18.29 -18.86
C LYS A 128 10.70 18.86 -18.30
N GLY A 129 11.83 18.39 -18.84
CA GLY A 129 13.17 18.88 -18.53
C GLY A 129 13.82 18.33 -17.24
N ILE A 130 13.17 17.40 -16.52
CA ILE A 130 13.78 16.72 -15.37
C ILE A 130 13.86 15.22 -15.62
N LYS A 131 14.90 14.59 -15.12
CA LYS A 131 15.02 13.13 -15.07
C LYS A 131 14.21 12.62 -13.88
N LEU A 132 13.24 11.74 -14.15
CA LEU A 132 12.42 11.11 -13.11
C LEU A 132 13.10 9.82 -12.63
N ASP A 133 13.78 9.89 -11.52
CA ASP A 133 14.40 8.76 -10.82
C ASP A 133 14.43 9.04 -9.31
N GLU A 134 15.12 8.18 -8.56
CA GLU A 134 15.22 8.25 -7.09
C GLU A 134 15.91 9.53 -6.58
N ASN A 135 16.64 10.24 -7.44
CA ASN A 135 17.34 11.48 -7.12
C ASN A 135 16.52 12.74 -7.47
N ALA A 136 15.39 12.59 -8.13
CA ALA A 136 14.52 13.72 -8.48
C ALA A 136 13.99 14.40 -7.20
N LYS A 137 13.93 15.73 -7.22
CA LYS A 137 13.38 16.48 -6.10
C LYS A 137 11.87 16.52 -6.17
N TRP A 138 11.23 16.15 -5.09
CA TRP A 138 9.77 16.06 -5.00
C TRP A 138 9.07 17.36 -5.42
N ASP A 139 9.51 18.51 -4.92
CA ASP A 139 8.92 19.81 -5.24
C ASP A 139 9.03 20.16 -6.74
N GLU A 140 10.16 19.83 -7.36
CA GLU A 140 10.36 20.07 -8.79
C GLU A 140 9.43 19.19 -9.64
N VAL A 141 9.17 17.95 -9.21
CA VAL A 141 8.25 17.02 -9.90
C VAL A 141 6.81 17.50 -9.76
N ILE A 142 6.37 17.84 -8.54
CA ILE A 142 5.02 18.35 -8.28
C ILE A 142 4.71 19.61 -9.12
N ALA A 143 5.66 20.54 -9.21
CA ALA A 143 5.48 21.76 -9.99
C ALA A 143 5.24 21.51 -11.50
N ARG A 144 5.54 20.31 -12.01
CA ARG A 144 5.34 19.92 -13.43
C ARG A 144 4.05 19.16 -13.67
N ILE A 145 3.42 18.67 -12.61
CA ILE A 145 2.11 18.00 -12.73
C ILE A 145 1.06 19.08 -13.03
N PRO A 146 0.22 18.88 -14.07
CA PRO A 146 -0.85 19.83 -14.38
C PRO A 146 -1.74 20.11 -13.18
N LYS A 147 -2.18 21.36 -13.02
CA LYS A 147 -2.97 21.79 -11.86
C LYS A 147 -4.25 20.99 -11.69
N GLU A 148 -4.93 20.70 -12.78
CA GLU A 148 -6.16 19.88 -12.84
C GLU A 148 -5.96 18.47 -12.28
N MET A 149 -4.74 17.94 -12.37
CA MET A 149 -4.38 16.62 -11.85
C MET A 149 -3.87 16.64 -10.40
N GLN A 150 -3.59 17.81 -9.80
CA GLN A 150 -2.96 17.86 -8.48
C GLN A 150 -3.84 17.37 -7.32
N ASP A 151 -5.13 17.24 -7.53
CA ASP A 151 -6.00 16.60 -6.54
C ASP A 151 -5.87 15.08 -6.62
N TYR A 152 -6.16 14.50 -7.79
CA TYR A 152 -6.25 13.04 -7.94
C TYR A 152 -4.93 12.39 -8.42
N GLY A 153 -4.17 13.00 -9.32
CA GLY A 153 -2.89 12.50 -9.82
C GLY A 153 -2.94 11.21 -10.65
N VAL A 154 -3.61 10.18 -10.16
CA VAL A 154 -3.81 8.91 -10.87
C VAL A 154 -5.05 9.01 -11.76
N SER A 155 -4.89 8.71 -13.05
CA SER A 155 -5.95 8.80 -14.05
C SER A 155 -6.22 7.48 -14.75
N CYS A 156 -7.23 7.47 -15.64
CA CYS A 156 -7.65 6.31 -16.41
C CYS A 156 -6.48 5.63 -17.15
N THR A 157 -5.55 6.43 -17.66
CA THR A 157 -4.39 5.95 -18.41
C THR A 157 -3.32 5.26 -17.56
N HIS A 158 -3.48 5.24 -16.25
CA HIS A 158 -2.64 4.42 -15.35
C HIS A 158 -2.90 2.91 -15.56
N CYS A 159 -4.16 2.56 -15.80
CA CYS A 159 -4.63 1.18 -15.93
C CYS A 159 -5.07 0.81 -17.35
N HIS A 160 -5.45 1.78 -18.17
CA HIS A 160 -5.92 1.58 -19.53
C HIS A 160 -4.95 2.17 -20.56
N ASP A 161 -4.69 1.42 -21.63
CA ASP A 161 -4.01 1.94 -22.80
C ASP A 161 -4.97 2.89 -23.56
N PRO A 162 -4.62 4.17 -23.76
CA PRO A 162 -5.53 5.14 -24.34
C PRO A 162 -5.83 4.89 -25.84
N HIS A 163 -5.00 4.12 -26.54
CA HIS A 163 -5.18 3.83 -27.96
C HIS A 163 -5.97 2.55 -28.24
N SER A 164 -5.94 1.60 -27.30
CA SER A 164 -6.64 0.30 -27.46
C SER A 164 -7.70 0.05 -26.39
N THR A 165 -7.76 0.87 -25.32
CA THR A 165 -8.55 0.69 -24.11
C THR A 165 -8.26 -0.61 -23.32
N GLN A 166 -7.28 -1.39 -23.77
CA GLN A 166 -6.86 -2.60 -23.09
C GLN A 166 -6.20 -2.26 -21.74
N LEU A 167 -6.26 -3.23 -20.82
CA LEU A 167 -5.57 -3.12 -19.53
C LEU A 167 -4.05 -3.10 -19.72
N ARG A 168 -3.37 -2.26 -18.94
CA ARG A 168 -1.91 -2.17 -18.94
C ARG A 168 -1.36 -1.87 -17.55
N ILE A 169 -0.09 -2.13 -17.34
CA ILE A 169 0.69 -1.67 -16.19
C ILE A 169 1.80 -0.73 -16.69
N ILE A 170 2.00 0.39 -16.00
CA ILE A 170 3.01 1.40 -16.35
C ILE A 170 4.10 1.54 -15.30
N ASN A 171 3.87 1.07 -14.06
CA ASN A 171 4.84 1.14 -12.98
C ASN A 171 6.06 0.27 -13.30
N LYS A 172 7.24 0.89 -13.39
CA LYS A 172 8.49 0.23 -13.78
C LYS A 172 9.02 -0.74 -12.71
N ALA A 173 8.80 -0.46 -11.43
CA ALA A 173 9.19 -1.37 -10.35
C ALA A 173 8.37 -2.66 -10.40
N LEU A 174 7.07 -2.59 -10.69
CA LEU A 174 6.22 -3.77 -10.88
C LEU A 174 6.67 -4.57 -12.12
N GLN A 175 6.92 -3.90 -13.24
CA GLN A 175 7.40 -4.59 -14.45
C GLN A 175 8.71 -5.34 -14.20
N ALA A 176 9.64 -4.73 -13.46
CA ALA A 176 10.90 -5.37 -13.08
C ALA A 176 10.69 -6.57 -12.13
N ALA A 177 9.81 -6.43 -11.14
CA ALA A 177 9.50 -7.51 -10.20
C ALA A 177 8.86 -8.72 -10.91
N ILE A 178 7.93 -8.48 -11.85
CA ILE A 178 7.33 -9.55 -12.67
C ILE A 178 8.37 -10.21 -13.56
N ALA A 179 9.26 -9.46 -14.20
CA ALA A 179 10.33 -10.02 -15.04
C ALA A 179 11.27 -10.93 -14.23
N GLU A 180 11.56 -10.57 -12.97
CA GLU A 180 12.42 -11.36 -12.08
C GLU A 180 11.72 -12.62 -11.55
N ARG A 181 10.47 -12.50 -11.09
CA ARG A 181 9.80 -13.55 -10.30
C ARG A 181 8.50 -14.08 -10.90
N GLY A 182 7.96 -13.46 -11.93
CA GLY A 182 6.63 -13.73 -12.47
C GLY A 182 5.52 -12.99 -11.75
N VAL A 183 4.29 -13.20 -12.20
CA VAL A 183 3.10 -12.44 -11.74
C VAL A 183 2.62 -12.90 -10.36
N ASN A 184 2.80 -14.16 -10.01
CA ASN A 184 2.53 -14.70 -8.68
C ASN A 184 3.58 -15.76 -8.31
N PRO A 185 4.65 -15.39 -7.62
CA PRO A 185 5.75 -16.32 -7.29
C PRO A 185 5.37 -17.42 -6.29
N TYR A 186 4.17 -17.37 -5.71
CA TYR A 186 3.67 -18.34 -4.72
C TYR A 186 2.63 -19.31 -5.29
N TRP A 187 2.30 -19.20 -6.59
CA TRP A 187 1.40 -20.11 -7.27
C TRP A 187 2.00 -20.50 -8.63
N ALA A 188 2.77 -21.59 -8.64
CA ALA A 188 3.60 -21.98 -9.79
C ALA A 188 2.79 -22.12 -11.10
N GLU A 189 1.59 -22.74 -11.04
CA GLU A 189 0.74 -22.99 -12.21
C GLU A 189 0.12 -21.68 -12.75
N LYS A 190 0.12 -20.62 -11.96
CA LYS A 190 -0.41 -19.29 -12.29
C LYS A 190 0.70 -18.24 -12.45
N ASN A 191 1.98 -18.62 -12.42
CA ASN A 191 3.09 -17.70 -12.44
C ASN A 191 3.52 -17.33 -13.88
N ALA A 192 2.68 -16.63 -14.63
CA ALA A 192 3.05 -16.06 -15.93
C ALA A 192 4.28 -15.14 -15.82
N LYS A 193 5.05 -14.99 -16.88
CA LYS A 193 6.31 -14.23 -16.88
C LYS A 193 6.16 -12.77 -17.33
N SER A 194 4.98 -12.41 -17.78
CA SER A 194 4.67 -11.04 -18.19
C SER A 194 3.20 -10.72 -17.95
N PHE A 195 2.87 -9.42 -17.94
CA PHE A 195 1.48 -8.96 -17.90
C PHE A 195 0.67 -9.45 -19.12
N ALA A 196 1.30 -9.54 -20.29
CA ALA A 196 0.62 -9.99 -21.51
C ALA A 196 0.16 -11.45 -21.40
N GLU A 197 0.97 -12.31 -20.82
CA GLU A 197 0.69 -13.74 -20.63
C GLU A 197 -0.25 -14.03 -19.46
N ALA A 198 -0.41 -13.09 -18.54
CA ALA A 198 -1.26 -13.24 -17.37
C ALA A 198 -2.72 -13.49 -17.76
N ASP A 199 -3.41 -14.36 -17.03
CA ASP A 199 -4.85 -14.55 -17.20
C ASP A 199 -5.66 -13.33 -16.72
N LYS A 200 -6.96 -13.37 -16.90
CA LYS A 200 -7.83 -12.23 -16.53
C LYS A 200 -7.74 -11.89 -15.05
N GLN A 201 -7.82 -12.89 -14.17
CA GLN A 201 -7.75 -12.70 -12.72
C GLN A 201 -6.43 -12.02 -12.33
N GLN A 202 -5.32 -12.53 -12.86
CA GLN A 202 -3.98 -11.98 -12.60
C GLN A 202 -3.84 -10.56 -13.13
N LYS A 203 -4.31 -10.26 -14.34
CA LYS A 203 -4.32 -8.88 -14.89
C LYS A 203 -5.06 -7.92 -13.97
N GLU A 204 -6.24 -8.31 -13.47
CA GLU A 204 -7.03 -7.50 -12.55
C GLU A 204 -6.32 -7.26 -11.21
N ILE A 205 -5.58 -8.23 -10.69
CA ILE A 205 -4.74 -8.06 -9.49
C ILE A 205 -3.56 -7.13 -9.78
N LEU A 206 -2.88 -7.32 -10.92
CA LEU A 206 -1.70 -6.53 -11.29
C LEU A 206 -1.99 -5.04 -11.53
N LEU A 207 -3.22 -4.68 -11.91
CA LEU A 207 -3.61 -3.27 -12.00
C LEU A 207 -3.49 -2.57 -10.65
N CYS A 208 -3.94 -3.23 -9.58
CA CYS A 208 -3.87 -2.71 -8.21
C CYS A 208 -2.44 -2.82 -7.65
N ALA A 209 -1.71 -3.86 -8.03
CA ALA A 209 -0.31 -4.09 -7.67
C ALA A 209 0.65 -2.96 -8.12
N GLN A 210 0.22 -2.05 -8.99
CA GLN A 210 1.04 -0.89 -9.34
C GLN A 210 1.30 0.03 -8.14
N CYS A 211 0.46 -0.06 -7.10
CA CYS A 211 0.50 0.79 -5.92
C CYS A 211 0.29 0.02 -4.60
N HIS A 212 -0.55 -1.02 -4.60
CA HIS A 212 -0.96 -1.79 -3.41
C HIS A 212 -0.03 -2.99 -3.17
N VAL A 213 1.24 -2.70 -2.93
CA VAL A 213 2.33 -3.67 -2.73
C VAL A 213 3.34 -3.17 -1.71
N GLU A 214 4.13 -4.08 -1.16
CA GLU A 214 5.30 -3.73 -0.38
C GLU A 214 6.45 -3.28 -1.29
N TYR A 215 7.04 -2.12 -0.99
CA TYR A 215 8.13 -1.57 -1.78
C TYR A 215 9.17 -0.83 -0.92
N VAL A 216 10.41 -0.85 -1.42
CA VAL A 216 11.52 -0.09 -0.86
C VAL A 216 11.57 1.26 -1.54
N CYS A 217 11.56 2.35 -0.76
CA CYS A 217 11.77 3.72 -1.24
C CYS A 217 12.83 4.47 -0.43
N GLY A 218 13.52 3.78 0.47
CA GLY A 218 14.55 4.29 1.35
C GLY A 218 15.94 3.72 1.05
N PRO A 219 16.96 4.10 1.85
CA PRO A 219 18.30 3.58 1.74
C PRO A 219 18.44 2.21 2.42
N GLY A 220 19.26 1.33 1.82
CA GLY A 220 19.81 0.18 2.49
C GLY A 220 21.06 0.55 3.32
N ALA A 221 21.75 -0.46 3.84
CA ALA A 221 23.02 -0.25 4.58
C ALA A 221 24.09 0.46 3.75
N ASP A 222 24.06 0.34 2.43
CA ASP A 222 24.91 1.05 1.48
C ASP A 222 24.53 2.52 1.24
N LYS A 223 23.52 3.02 1.93
CA LYS A 223 22.97 4.39 1.87
C LYS A 223 22.44 4.81 0.49
N LYS A 224 22.23 3.87 -0.43
CA LYS A 224 21.62 4.16 -1.74
C LYS A 224 20.11 4.15 -1.65
N VAL A 225 19.47 5.23 -2.07
CA VAL A 225 18.01 5.29 -2.26
C VAL A 225 17.61 4.45 -3.46
N ARG A 226 16.49 3.74 -3.35
CA ARG A 226 15.95 2.87 -4.40
C ARG A 226 14.44 2.96 -4.44
N PHE A 227 13.88 2.64 -5.60
CA PHE A 227 12.46 2.37 -5.73
C PHE A 227 12.28 0.98 -6.39
N VAL A 228 12.07 -0.04 -5.55
CA VAL A 228 11.92 -1.42 -5.99
C VAL A 228 10.79 -2.10 -5.24
N PHE A 229 10.04 -2.96 -5.93
CA PHE A 229 9.04 -3.80 -5.30
C PHE A 229 9.69 -5.08 -4.77
N SER A 230 9.41 -5.37 -3.51
CA SER A 230 9.92 -6.59 -2.86
C SER A 230 9.35 -7.84 -3.50
N TRP A 231 8.07 -7.80 -3.87
CA TRP A 231 7.33 -8.86 -4.53
C TRP A 231 7.44 -10.18 -3.78
N ARG A 232 7.29 -10.08 -2.43
CA ARG A 232 7.42 -11.17 -1.47
C ARG A 232 6.43 -11.02 -0.32
N LYS A 233 5.97 -12.18 0.18
CA LYS A 233 5.16 -12.23 1.39
C LYS A 233 5.99 -11.83 2.62
N VAL A 234 5.31 -11.40 3.68
CA VAL A 234 5.96 -10.86 4.89
C VAL A 234 6.94 -11.86 5.51
N ARG A 235 6.64 -13.16 5.46
CA ARG A 235 7.52 -14.22 5.96
C ARG A 235 8.91 -14.25 5.31
N ASP A 236 9.04 -13.75 4.09
CA ASP A 236 10.27 -13.76 3.30
C ASP A 236 10.99 -12.40 3.26
N LEU A 237 10.35 -11.33 3.77
CA LEU A 237 10.86 -9.96 3.65
C LEU A 237 12.14 -9.71 4.45
N ASP A 238 12.23 -10.20 5.70
CA ASP A 238 13.41 -9.96 6.53
C ASP A 238 14.68 -10.56 5.91
N ALA A 239 14.61 -11.81 5.45
CA ALA A 239 15.72 -12.46 4.76
C ALA A 239 16.12 -11.69 3.49
N TYR A 240 15.13 -11.32 2.67
CA TYR A 240 15.36 -10.56 1.45
C TYR A 240 16.04 -9.21 1.71
N TYR A 241 15.57 -8.46 2.70
CA TYR A 241 16.13 -7.15 3.01
C TYR A 241 17.55 -7.24 3.57
N ARG A 242 17.84 -8.27 4.38
CA ARG A 242 19.20 -8.51 4.91
C ARG A 242 20.16 -8.94 3.81
N GLU A 243 19.77 -9.87 2.96
CA GLU A 243 20.61 -10.38 1.88
C GLU A 243 20.85 -9.34 0.78
N LYS A 244 19.79 -8.65 0.37
CA LYS A 244 19.83 -7.73 -0.78
C LYS A 244 20.40 -6.36 -0.44
N PHE A 245 20.16 -5.84 0.77
CA PHE A 245 20.44 -4.45 1.14
C PHE A 245 21.24 -4.32 2.45
N GLY A 246 21.64 -5.40 3.08
CA GLY A 246 22.27 -5.39 4.40
C GLY A 246 21.33 -4.94 5.51
N TYR A 247 20.04 -5.11 5.36
CA TYR A 247 18.91 -4.55 6.09
C TYR A 247 18.54 -3.12 5.67
N MET A 248 17.24 -2.83 5.63
CA MET A 248 16.73 -1.49 5.37
C MET A 248 16.78 -0.63 6.64
N GLN A 249 16.97 0.68 6.47
CA GLN A 249 17.07 1.63 7.57
C GLN A 249 16.15 2.82 7.27
N ASP A 250 14.83 2.58 7.29
CA ASP A 250 13.88 3.65 7.03
C ASP A 250 13.95 4.72 8.12
N TRP A 251 14.18 4.30 9.38
CA TRP A 251 14.53 5.21 10.47
C TRP A 251 15.29 4.48 11.59
N ILE A 252 15.88 5.28 12.50
CA ILE A 252 16.43 4.79 13.75
C ILE A 252 15.40 5.00 14.84
N HIS A 253 14.99 3.93 15.52
CA HIS A 253 14.02 3.99 16.60
C HIS A 253 14.53 4.80 17.78
N ALA A 254 13.80 5.88 18.17
CA ALA A 254 14.29 6.87 19.12
C ALA A 254 14.57 6.33 20.53
N ILE A 255 13.90 5.25 20.94
CA ILE A 255 14.04 4.68 22.28
C ILE A 255 15.18 3.65 22.34
N ILE A 256 15.21 2.73 21.37
CA ILE A 256 16.18 1.62 21.39
C ILE A 256 17.43 1.88 20.53
N GLY A 257 17.44 2.93 19.69
CA GLY A 257 18.58 3.29 18.86
C GLY A 257 18.91 2.27 17.77
N GLU A 258 17.94 1.49 17.31
CA GLU A 258 18.12 0.46 16.28
C GLU A 258 17.39 0.82 14.99
N PRO A 259 17.89 0.38 13.83
CA PRO A 259 17.20 0.59 12.57
C PRO A 259 15.93 -0.27 12.47
N LEU A 260 14.85 0.31 11.96
CA LEU A 260 13.61 -0.39 11.66
C LEU A 260 13.16 -0.11 10.23
N ILE A 261 12.29 -0.97 9.74
CA ILE A 261 11.70 -0.92 8.39
C ILE A 261 10.26 -0.43 8.51
N LYS A 262 9.89 0.54 7.66
CA LYS A 262 8.51 0.97 7.46
C LYS A 262 7.90 0.20 6.29
N SER A 263 6.89 -0.60 6.58
CA SER A 263 6.12 -1.30 5.55
C SER A 263 5.21 -0.33 4.78
N GLN A 264 4.88 -0.70 3.54
CA GLN A 264 4.11 0.15 2.65
C GLN A 264 2.65 -0.35 2.49
N HIS A 265 2.29 -0.91 1.33
CA HIS A 265 0.91 -1.27 0.98
C HIS A 265 0.82 -2.74 0.52
N PRO A 266 1.04 -3.74 1.39
CA PRO A 266 1.22 -5.15 1.01
C PRO A 266 -0.09 -5.91 0.72
N GLU A 267 -1.12 -5.24 0.21
CA GLU A 267 -2.43 -5.85 -0.01
C GLU A 267 -2.37 -7.01 -1.00
N VAL A 268 -1.56 -6.90 -2.05
CA VAL A 268 -1.42 -7.98 -3.05
C VAL A 268 -0.67 -9.17 -2.48
N GLU A 269 0.43 -8.92 -1.78
CA GLU A 269 1.22 -9.99 -1.15
C GLU A 269 0.42 -10.73 -0.08
N LEU A 270 -0.45 -10.05 0.63
CA LEU A 270 -1.35 -10.68 1.59
C LEU A 270 -2.46 -11.47 0.88
N PHE A 271 -2.99 -10.94 -0.25
CA PHE A 271 -4.04 -11.60 -1.01
C PHE A 271 -3.58 -12.92 -1.64
N TRP A 272 -2.29 -13.05 -2.02
CA TRP A 272 -1.75 -14.30 -2.54
C TRP A 272 -1.96 -15.47 -1.59
N GLU A 273 -2.25 -16.65 -2.15
CA GLU A 273 -2.56 -17.89 -1.44
C GLU A 273 -3.85 -17.84 -0.60
N SER A 274 -4.60 -16.73 -0.63
CA SER A 274 -5.87 -16.64 0.07
C SER A 274 -6.93 -17.57 -0.55
N LYS A 275 -7.93 -17.91 0.25
CA LYS A 275 -9.10 -18.65 -0.26
C LYS A 275 -9.85 -17.87 -1.35
N TYR A 276 -9.79 -16.55 -1.34
CA TYR A 276 -10.42 -15.70 -2.33
C TYR A 276 -9.72 -15.79 -3.69
N GLU A 277 -8.39 -15.69 -3.71
CA GLU A 277 -7.60 -15.88 -4.91
C GLU A 277 -7.82 -17.28 -5.51
N ARG A 278 -7.79 -18.32 -4.68
CA ARG A 278 -8.03 -19.72 -5.09
C ARG A 278 -9.44 -19.95 -5.63
N ALA A 279 -10.41 -19.19 -5.16
CA ALA A 279 -11.80 -19.20 -5.67
C ALA A 279 -11.98 -18.39 -6.97
N GLY A 280 -10.93 -17.79 -7.51
CA GLY A 280 -10.96 -17.01 -8.75
C GLY A 280 -11.32 -15.53 -8.57
N ALA A 281 -11.43 -15.02 -7.34
CA ALA A 281 -11.66 -13.61 -7.09
C ALA A 281 -10.40 -12.79 -7.39
N SER A 282 -10.62 -11.54 -7.79
CA SER A 282 -9.58 -10.51 -7.95
C SER A 282 -9.93 -9.27 -7.14
N CYS A 283 -9.03 -8.29 -7.11
CA CYS A 283 -9.31 -6.98 -6.52
C CYS A 283 -10.54 -6.33 -7.16
N VAL A 284 -10.67 -6.44 -8.49
CA VAL A 284 -11.79 -5.89 -9.27
C VAL A 284 -13.11 -6.53 -8.86
N THR A 285 -13.14 -7.84 -8.60
CA THR A 285 -14.35 -8.58 -8.18
C THR A 285 -15.04 -7.91 -6.99
N CYS A 286 -14.25 -7.46 -6.01
CA CYS A 286 -14.77 -6.90 -4.75
C CYS A 286 -14.84 -5.36 -4.77
N HIS A 287 -13.79 -4.69 -5.29
CA HIS A 287 -13.64 -3.24 -5.21
C HIS A 287 -14.19 -2.47 -6.42
N MET A 288 -14.50 -3.17 -7.53
CA MET A 288 -15.07 -2.58 -8.74
C MET A 288 -16.31 -3.37 -9.19
N PRO A 289 -17.33 -3.55 -8.32
CA PRO A 289 -18.47 -4.40 -8.64
C PRO A 289 -19.27 -3.85 -9.82
N LYS A 290 -20.00 -4.76 -10.46
CA LYS A 290 -20.99 -4.39 -11.45
C LYS A 290 -22.22 -3.81 -10.78
N VAL A 291 -22.68 -2.67 -11.25
CA VAL A 291 -23.87 -1.97 -10.77
C VAL A 291 -24.86 -1.76 -11.93
N LYS A 292 -26.15 -1.74 -11.62
CA LYS A 292 -27.20 -1.45 -12.59
C LYS A 292 -27.50 0.05 -12.59
N VAL A 293 -27.40 0.67 -13.76
CA VAL A 293 -27.71 2.09 -13.96
C VAL A 293 -28.51 2.23 -15.26
N ASP A 294 -29.71 2.74 -15.18
CA ASP A 294 -30.61 2.97 -16.33
C ASP A 294 -30.74 1.73 -17.24
N GLY A 295 -30.94 0.57 -16.62
CA GLY A 295 -31.10 -0.73 -17.31
C GLY A 295 -29.82 -1.35 -17.86
N ARG A 296 -28.67 -0.67 -17.76
CA ARG A 296 -27.35 -1.17 -18.17
C ARG A 296 -26.55 -1.66 -16.98
N THR A 297 -25.73 -2.69 -17.20
CA THR A 297 -24.77 -3.18 -16.19
C THR A 297 -23.41 -2.58 -16.48
N LEU A 298 -22.86 -1.80 -15.55
CA LEU A 298 -21.62 -1.06 -15.68
C LEU A 298 -20.69 -1.39 -14.51
N THR A 299 -19.38 -1.39 -14.75
CA THR A 299 -18.35 -1.56 -13.71
C THR A 299 -18.14 -0.23 -13.00
N SER A 300 -18.33 -0.21 -11.69
CA SER A 300 -18.05 0.97 -10.87
C SER A 300 -16.54 1.21 -10.75
N HIS A 301 -16.11 2.46 -10.85
CA HIS A 301 -14.73 2.88 -10.63
C HIS A 301 -14.57 3.67 -9.32
N TRP A 302 -15.48 3.51 -8.37
CA TRP A 302 -15.39 4.18 -7.08
C TRP A 302 -14.21 3.70 -6.22
N LEU A 303 -13.74 2.46 -6.41
CA LEU A 303 -12.51 1.92 -5.78
C LEU A 303 -12.48 2.05 -4.25
N VAL A 304 -13.58 1.77 -3.60
CA VAL A 304 -13.73 1.85 -2.14
C VAL A 304 -13.85 0.47 -1.50
N SER A 305 -13.91 0.45 -0.17
CA SER A 305 -14.21 -0.77 0.57
C SER A 305 -15.50 -1.43 0.07
N PRO A 306 -15.50 -2.75 -0.18
CA PRO A 306 -16.71 -3.48 -0.56
C PRO A 306 -17.88 -3.31 0.42
N LEU A 307 -17.61 -3.05 1.69
CA LEU A 307 -18.66 -2.80 2.69
C LEU A 307 -19.51 -1.58 2.34
N ARG A 308 -18.95 -0.55 1.69
CA ARG A 308 -19.73 0.63 1.26
C ARG A 308 -20.73 0.29 0.19
N TYR A 309 -20.37 -0.57 -0.76
CA TYR A 309 -21.32 -1.08 -1.77
C TYR A 309 -22.41 -1.93 -1.13
N ILE A 310 -22.05 -2.80 -0.17
CA ILE A 310 -22.99 -3.66 0.55
C ILE A 310 -23.96 -2.83 1.39
N ASP A 311 -23.48 -1.81 2.10
CA ASP A 311 -24.31 -0.93 2.92
C ASP A 311 -25.35 -0.18 2.05
N ARG A 312 -24.94 0.35 0.89
CA ARG A 312 -25.85 0.96 -0.06
C ARG A 312 -26.85 -0.05 -0.65
N TYR A 313 -26.39 -1.25 -0.95
CA TYR A 313 -27.27 -2.33 -1.44
C TYR A 313 -28.34 -2.69 -0.42
N ILE A 314 -27.97 -2.85 0.85
CA ILE A 314 -28.89 -3.15 1.96
C ILE A 314 -29.95 -2.03 2.13
N LYS A 315 -29.53 -0.77 1.93
CA LYS A 315 -30.42 0.40 2.02
C LYS A 315 -31.21 0.68 0.75
N GLY A 316 -30.99 -0.05 -0.34
CA GLY A 316 -31.62 0.21 -1.63
C GLY A 316 -31.18 1.51 -2.30
N GLU A 317 -29.97 1.99 -1.97
CA GLU A 317 -29.41 3.22 -2.52
C GLU A 317 -28.77 3.01 -3.90
N LYS A 318 -28.66 4.11 -4.68
CA LYS A 318 -27.96 4.09 -5.97
C LYS A 318 -26.53 3.61 -5.78
N LEU A 319 -26.00 2.87 -6.77
CA LEU A 319 -24.67 2.26 -6.77
C LEU A 319 -24.46 1.20 -5.68
N GLY A 320 -25.51 0.79 -4.97
CA GLY A 320 -25.45 -0.38 -4.11
C GLY A 320 -25.13 -1.62 -4.92
N ALA A 321 -24.21 -2.45 -4.43
CA ALA A 321 -23.86 -3.73 -5.03
C ALA A 321 -23.54 -4.76 -3.95
N PHE A 322 -23.75 -6.02 -4.29
CA PHE A 322 -23.42 -7.14 -3.41
C PHE A 322 -22.41 -8.07 -4.11
N PRO A 323 -21.12 -7.67 -4.19
CA PRO A 323 -20.11 -8.45 -4.91
C PRO A 323 -19.92 -9.86 -4.34
N CYS A 324 -20.11 -10.04 -3.03
CA CYS A 324 -20.04 -11.36 -2.41
C CYS A 324 -21.11 -12.33 -2.93
N GLY A 325 -22.22 -11.83 -3.42
CA GLY A 325 -23.33 -12.63 -3.97
C GLY A 325 -22.99 -13.36 -5.27
N GLU A 326 -21.85 -13.05 -5.91
CA GLU A 326 -21.35 -13.82 -7.05
C GLU A 326 -20.92 -15.24 -6.65
N CYS A 327 -20.51 -15.44 -5.39
CA CYS A 327 -20.04 -16.72 -4.86
C CYS A 327 -20.87 -17.24 -3.68
N HIS A 328 -21.58 -16.36 -2.96
CA HIS A 328 -22.30 -16.70 -1.75
C HIS A 328 -23.81 -16.51 -1.90
N SER A 329 -24.58 -17.49 -1.43
CA SER A 329 -26.05 -17.46 -1.44
C SER A 329 -26.70 -16.93 -0.16
N VAL A 330 -25.89 -16.51 0.83
CA VAL A 330 -26.37 -15.94 2.10
C VAL A 330 -26.68 -14.45 1.98
N SER A 331 -27.46 -13.90 2.92
CA SER A 331 -27.86 -12.50 2.86
C SER A 331 -26.69 -11.52 2.98
N PRO A 332 -26.81 -10.32 2.37
CA PRO A 332 -25.78 -9.28 2.47
C PRO A 332 -25.46 -8.88 3.91
N GLN A 333 -26.48 -8.85 4.79
CA GLN A 333 -26.32 -8.54 6.21
C GLN A 333 -25.40 -9.54 6.91
N VAL A 334 -25.63 -10.85 6.68
CA VAL A 334 -24.82 -11.92 7.29
C VAL A 334 -23.36 -11.82 6.84
N LEU A 335 -23.11 -11.60 5.54
CA LEU A 335 -21.72 -11.48 5.07
C LEU A 335 -21.04 -10.20 5.55
N ARG A 336 -21.79 -9.08 5.62
CA ARG A 336 -21.30 -7.86 6.23
C ARG A 336 -20.83 -8.09 7.68
N GLU A 337 -21.65 -8.75 8.48
CA GLU A 337 -21.30 -9.08 9.87
C GLU A 337 -20.10 -10.03 9.95
N GLN A 338 -19.95 -10.97 9.02
CA GLN A 338 -18.78 -11.85 8.97
C GLN A 338 -17.49 -11.07 8.65
N VAL A 339 -17.53 -10.11 7.73
CA VAL A 339 -16.38 -9.22 7.46
C VAL A 339 -15.97 -8.50 8.73
N LEU A 340 -16.91 -7.83 9.40
CA LEU A 340 -16.65 -7.09 10.63
C LEU A 340 -16.14 -7.99 11.77
N ARG A 341 -16.60 -9.23 11.85
CA ARG A 341 -16.12 -10.21 12.82
C ARG A 341 -14.66 -10.59 12.59
N VAL A 342 -14.30 -10.85 11.32
CA VAL A 342 -12.90 -11.13 10.94
C VAL A 342 -12.00 -9.95 11.32
N GLN A 343 -12.38 -8.75 10.91
CA GLN A 343 -11.63 -7.53 11.22
C GLN A 343 -11.46 -7.31 12.72
N LYS A 344 -12.51 -7.55 13.52
CA LYS A 344 -12.45 -7.47 14.97
C LYS A 344 -11.47 -8.48 15.58
N HIS A 345 -11.46 -9.73 15.11
CA HIS A 345 -10.51 -10.74 15.61
C HIS A 345 -9.05 -10.35 15.30
N VAL A 346 -8.80 -9.80 14.11
CA VAL A 346 -7.47 -9.31 13.74
C VAL A 346 -7.10 -8.10 14.60
N ASP A 347 -8.02 -7.15 14.85
CA ASP A 347 -7.81 -6.02 15.74
C ASP A 347 -7.42 -6.45 17.17
N GLU A 348 -8.13 -7.43 17.71
CA GLU A 348 -7.81 -7.99 19.04
C GLU A 348 -6.45 -8.70 19.08
N ALA A 349 -6.08 -9.41 18.02
CA ALA A 349 -4.78 -10.08 17.91
C ALA A 349 -3.64 -9.07 17.81
N GLN A 350 -3.77 -8.08 16.92
CA GLN A 350 -2.74 -7.08 16.72
C GLN A 350 -2.50 -6.20 17.95
N LYS A 351 -3.54 -5.90 18.76
CA LYS A 351 -3.38 -5.17 20.03
C LYS A 351 -2.53 -5.94 21.04
N ARG A 352 -2.65 -7.28 21.05
CA ARG A 352 -1.76 -8.12 21.89
C ARG A 352 -0.31 -8.07 21.40
N VAL A 353 -0.09 -8.07 20.08
CA VAL A 353 1.25 -7.91 19.51
C VAL A 353 1.84 -6.53 19.83
N GLN A 354 1.04 -5.46 19.77
CA GLN A 354 1.47 -4.11 20.17
C GLN A 354 1.98 -4.10 21.62
N GLN A 355 1.26 -4.75 22.54
CA GLN A 355 1.71 -4.82 23.92
C GLN A 355 3.05 -5.58 24.04
N ALA A 356 3.20 -6.71 23.33
CA ALA A 356 4.44 -7.47 23.34
C ALA A 356 5.61 -6.68 22.74
N LEU A 357 5.37 -5.94 21.64
CA LEU A 357 6.37 -5.03 21.05
C LEU A 357 6.75 -3.91 22.01
N SER A 358 5.77 -3.30 22.67
CA SER A 358 6.02 -2.27 23.69
C SER A 358 6.89 -2.78 24.83
N ASP A 359 6.60 -3.98 25.34
CA ASP A 359 7.36 -4.61 26.42
C ASP A 359 8.79 -4.96 25.99
N SER A 360 8.98 -5.43 24.74
CA SER A 360 10.31 -5.72 24.20
C SER A 360 11.14 -4.45 24.01
N ILE A 361 10.52 -3.33 23.62
CA ILE A 361 11.18 -2.02 23.56
C ILE A 361 11.71 -1.61 24.93
N ASP A 362 10.89 -1.74 25.98
CA ASP A 362 11.30 -1.40 27.35
C ASP A 362 12.46 -2.27 27.83
N ALA A 363 12.40 -3.57 27.56
CA ALA A 363 13.45 -4.50 27.95
C ALA A 363 14.79 -4.21 27.22
N ILE A 364 14.74 -3.98 25.90
CA ILE A 364 15.93 -3.62 25.11
C ILE A 364 16.51 -2.27 25.58
N ALA A 365 15.66 -1.28 25.84
CA ALA A 365 16.08 0.02 26.36
C ALA A 365 16.75 -0.11 27.73
N ALA A 366 16.19 -0.92 28.63
CA ALA A 366 16.76 -1.18 29.95
C ALA A 366 18.14 -1.88 29.86
N ALA A 367 18.29 -2.86 28.96
CA ALA A 367 19.58 -3.53 28.74
C ALA A 367 20.63 -2.57 28.19
N LYS A 368 20.28 -1.73 27.21
CA LYS A 368 21.18 -0.70 26.67
C LYS A 368 21.55 0.37 27.71
N GLN A 369 20.62 0.72 28.59
CA GLN A 369 20.92 1.65 29.67
C GLN A 369 21.89 1.02 30.69
N ALA A 370 21.68 -0.25 31.06
CA ALA A 370 22.61 -0.98 31.93
C ALA A 370 24.03 -1.00 31.34
N GLN A 371 24.15 -1.21 30.01
CA GLN A 371 25.44 -1.16 29.31
C GLN A 371 26.10 0.24 29.40
N LYS A 372 25.31 1.30 29.19
CA LYS A 372 25.80 2.70 29.35
C LYS A 372 26.23 3.01 30.79
N ASP A 373 25.58 2.44 31.75
CA ASP A 373 25.89 2.58 33.20
C ASP A 373 27.10 1.74 33.60
N GLY A 374 27.79 1.07 32.67
CA GLY A 374 28.96 0.24 32.94
C GLY A 374 28.66 -1.10 33.59
N LYS A 375 27.39 -1.54 33.63
CA LYS A 375 27.01 -2.85 34.12
C LYS A 375 27.33 -3.94 33.08
N PRO A 376 27.66 -5.16 33.53
CA PRO A 376 27.89 -6.26 32.59
C PRO A 376 26.60 -6.62 31.85
N VAL A 377 26.65 -6.61 30.51
CA VAL A 377 25.54 -6.98 29.63
C VAL A 377 26.05 -8.02 28.64
N ASN A 378 25.29 -9.10 28.46
CA ASN A 378 25.60 -10.08 27.43
C ASN A 378 25.20 -9.54 26.05
N GLU A 379 26.20 -9.06 25.29
CA GLU A 379 25.96 -8.43 23.99
C GLU A 379 25.39 -9.38 22.93
N GLN A 380 25.68 -10.68 23.01
CA GLN A 380 25.14 -11.66 22.07
C GLN A 380 23.62 -11.81 22.27
N LEU A 381 23.17 -11.95 23.53
CA LEU A 381 21.75 -11.99 23.85
C LEU A 381 21.03 -10.70 23.46
N LEU A 382 21.66 -9.55 23.71
CA LEU A 382 21.08 -8.26 23.35
C LEU A 382 20.94 -8.09 21.82
N ARG A 383 21.97 -8.47 21.03
CA ARG A 383 21.86 -8.46 19.56
C ARG A 383 20.75 -9.36 19.05
N GLU A 384 20.60 -10.54 19.62
CA GLU A 384 19.51 -11.46 19.23
C GLU A 384 18.13 -10.91 19.64
N ALA A 385 18.01 -10.29 20.80
CA ALA A 385 16.78 -9.61 21.22
C ALA A 385 16.37 -8.52 20.23
N VAL A 386 17.32 -7.70 19.77
CA VAL A 386 17.09 -6.67 18.75
C VAL A 386 16.62 -7.30 17.44
N ARG A 387 17.27 -8.36 16.98
CA ARG A 387 16.90 -9.07 15.74
C ARG A 387 15.48 -9.61 15.80
N LEU A 388 15.10 -10.23 16.91
CA LEU A 388 13.73 -10.76 17.12
C LEU A 388 12.70 -9.64 17.21
N HIS A 389 13.04 -8.52 17.83
CA HIS A 389 12.19 -7.34 17.84
C HIS A 389 11.95 -6.80 16.40
N GLN A 390 12.99 -6.73 15.59
CA GLN A 390 12.88 -6.32 14.18
C GLN A 390 11.96 -7.26 13.38
N LEU A 391 12.06 -8.58 13.60
CA LEU A 391 11.18 -9.57 12.98
C LEU A 391 9.72 -9.40 13.40
N ALA A 392 9.48 -9.18 14.69
CA ALA A 392 8.15 -8.95 15.24
C ALA A 392 7.53 -7.66 14.70
N HIS A 393 8.31 -6.58 14.71
CA HIS A 393 7.89 -5.27 14.23
C HIS A 393 7.49 -5.31 12.74
N LEU A 394 8.34 -5.87 11.88
CA LEU A 394 8.09 -5.96 10.45
C LEU A 394 6.77 -6.71 10.14
N ARG A 395 6.53 -7.84 10.83
CA ARG A 395 5.29 -8.60 10.66
C ARG A 395 4.06 -7.81 11.08
N TRP A 396 4.10 -7.25 12.27
CA TRP A 396 2.97 -6.48 12.80
C TRP A 396 2.64 -5.29 11.90
N GLU A 397 3.63 -4.52 11.51
CA GLU A 397 3.41 -3.32 10.70
C GLU A 397 2.93 -3.67 9.28
N ASN A 398 3.56 -4.66 8.65
CA ASN A 398 3.22 -5.08 7.29
C ASN A 398 1.78 -5.63 7.19
N LEU A 399 1.34 -6.42 8.17
CA LEU A 399 0.08 -7.14 8.08
C LEU A 399 -1.14 -6.34 8.57
N VAL A 400 -0.95 -5.32 9.40
CA VAL A 400 -2.06 -4.69 10.10
C VAL A 400 -2.08 -3.18 9.91
N VAL A 401 -0.94 -2.52 10.10
CA VAL A 401 -0.88 -1.06 10.08
C VAL A 401 -0.82 -0.51 8.66
N SER A 402 -0.14 -1.23 7.77
CA SER A 402 0.06 -0.81 6.38
C SER A 402 -0.97 -1.43 5.43
N GLU A 403 -1.46 -2.63 5.73
CA GLU A 403 -2.50 -3.32 4.97
C GLU A 403 -3.89 -2.88 5.48
N ASN A 404 -4.72 -2.34 4.58
CA ASN A 404 -5.94 -1.62 4.97
C ASN A 404 -7.21 -2.49 5.08
N SER A 405 -7.15 -3.82 4.80
CA SER A 405 -8.32 -4.70 4.93
C SER A 405 -8.61 -5.14 6.36
N MET A 406 -7.74 -4.80 7.31
CA MET A 406 -7.71 -5.37 8.67
C MET A 406 -7.70 -6.90 8.62
N GLY A 407 -6.82 -7.42 7.75
CA GLY A 407 -6.58 -8.85 7.56
C GLY A 407 -7.65 -9.59 6.77
N PHE A 408 -8.67 -8.91 6.23
CA PHE A 408 -9.73 -9.60 5.51
C PHE A 408 -9.25 -10.22 4.19
N HIS A 409 -8.21 -9.68 3.55
CA HIS A 409 -7.64 -10.25 2.33
C HIS A 409 -7.11 -11.68 2.54
N ASN A 410 -6.55 -12.01 3.72
CA ASN A 410 -6.13 -13.36 4.09
C ASN A 410 -6.07 -13.55 5.62
N PRO A 411 -7.23 -13.74 6.27
CA PRO A 411 -7.29 -13.75 7.74
C PRO A 411 -6.49 -14.90 8.36
N GLU A 412 -6.36 -16.03 7.67
CA GLU A 412 -5.61 -17.20 8.17
C GLU A 412 -4.12 -16.88 8.25
N GLU A 413 -3.56 -16.28 7.20
CA GLU A 413 -2.16 -15.87 7.19
C GLU A 413 -1.90 -14.75 8.19
N VAL A 414 -2.76 -13.73 8.25
CA VAL A 414 -2.58 -12.63 9.21
C VAL A 414 -2.54 -13.11 10.64
N LEU A 415 -3.48 -13.96 11.05
CA LEU A 415 -3.51 -14.47 12.42
C LEU A 415 -2.29 -15.36 12.75
N LYS A 416 -1.83 -16.15 11.78
CA LYS A 416 -0.60 -16.94 11.92
C LYS A 416 0.62 -16.03 12.11
N GLU A 417 0.83 -15.07 11.23
CA GLU A 417 1.99 -14.18 11.28
C GLU A 417 1.96 -13.24 12.50
N LEU A 418 0.77 -12.81 12.96
CA LEU A 418 0.64 -12.07 14.21
C LEU A 418 0.99 -12.93 15.42
N THR A 419 0.67 -14.23 15.40
CA THR A 419 1.09 -15.16 16.45
C THR A 419 2.61 -15.27 16.49
N GLU A 420 3.26 -15.45 15.34
CA GLU A 420 4.73 -15.47 15.25
C GLU A 420 5.34 -14.12 15.69
N ALA A 421 4.73 -12.99 15.30
CA ALA A 421 5.19 -11.67 15.72
C ALA A 421 5.14 -11.52 17.25
N MET A 422 4.09 -12.02 17.90
CA MET A 422 3.96 -12.01 19.36
C MET A 422 5.06 -12.87 20.01
N ASP A 423 5.31 -14.06 19.46
CA ASP A 423 6.35 -14.96 19.97
C ASP A 423 7.75 -14.34 19.86
N TYR A 424 8.08 -13.75 18.72
CA TYR A 424 9.34 -13.04 18.55
C TYR A 424 9.48 -11.84 19.51
N ALA A 425 8.42 -11.05 19.70
CA ALA A 425 8.45 -9.91 20.61
C ALA A 425 8.66 -10.37 22.07
N ARG A 426 8.00 -11.45 22.51
CA ARG A 426 8.18 -12.03 23.83
C ARG A 426 9.57 -12.63 24.04
N GLN A 427 10.10 -13.35 23.05
CA GLN A 427 11.47 -13.84 23.09
C GLN A 427 12.48 -12.67 23.14
N ALA A 428 12.27 -11.63 22.36
CA ALA A 428 13.09 -10.41 22.41
C ALA A 428 13.10 -9.79 23.80
N GLN A 429 11.94 -9.66 24.44
CA GLN A 429 11.81 -9.18 25.81
C GLN A 429 12.62 -10.03 26.78
N MET A 430 12.44 -11.35 26.74
CA MET A 430 13.13 -12.27 27.65
C MET A 430 14.66 -12.21 27.47
N LEU A 431 15.15 -12.25 26.23
CA LEU A 431 16.58 -12.21 25.94
C LEU A 431 17.20 -10.88 26.36
N ALA A 432 16.51 -9.75 26.18
CA ALA A 432 16.99 -8.44 26.60
C ALA A 432 17.11 -8.35 28.14
N LEU A 433 16.13 -8.87 28.89
CA LEU A 433 16.18 -8.93 30.35
C LEU A 433 17.31 -9.84 30.83
N GLN A 434 17.48 -11.03 30.22
CA GLN A 434 18.60 -11.94 30.54
C GLN A 434 19.94 -11.30 30.20
N ALA A 435 20.06 -10.59 29.09
CA ALA A 435 21.30 -9.87 28.72
C ALA A 435 21.74 -8.89 29.81
N ALA A 436 20.79 -8.23 30.45
CA ALA A 436 21.04 -7.26 31.53
C ALA A 436 21.12 -7.89 32.94
N GLY A 437 21.01 -9.21 33.06
CA GLY A 437 20.97 -9.89 34.38
C GLY A 437 19.73 -9.56 35.22
N ILE A 438 18.65 -9.09 34.55
CA ILE A 438 17.38 -8.76 35.22
C ILE A 438 16.55 -10.03 35.34
N ALA A 439 16.20 -10.40 36.57
CA ALA A 439 15.37 -11.60 36.81
C ALA A 439 13.98 -11.45 36.16
N VAL A 440 13.65 -12.38 35.29
CA VAL A 440 12.29 -12.50 34.73
C VAL A 440 11.44 -13.07 35.86
N LYS A 441 10.56 -12.26 36.48
CA LYS A 441 9.56 -12.82 37.38
C LYS A 441 8.67 -13.73 36.53
N SER A 442 8.77 -15.05 36.77
CA SER A 442 7.79 -16.00 36.27
C SER A 442 6.42 -15.55 36.77
N GLY A 443 5.56 -15.07 35.89
CA GLY A 443 4.20 -14.70 36.24
C GLY A 443 3.49 -15.93 36.77
N GLN A 444 2.89 -15.77 37.94
CA GLN A 444 1.91 -16.71 38.50
C GLN A 444 0.63 -16.66 37.68
#